data_fd5357cc662197bb51da991c811babdd
#
_entry.id   fd5357cc662197bb51da991c811babdd
#
_cell.length_a   1.000
_cell.length_b   1.000
_cell.length_c   1.000
_cell.angle_alpha   90.00
_cell.angle_beta   90.00
_cell.angle_gamma   90.00
#
_symmetry.space_group_name_H-M   'P 1'
#
loop_
_entity.id
_entity.type
_entity.pdbx_description
1 polymer ?
#
loop_
_entity_poly.entity_id
_entity_poly.type
_entity_poly.pdbx_seq_one_letter_code
_entity_poly.pdbx_strand_id
1 'polypeptide(L)'
;MKKYRFLIARRFTQLSILALYILANVYGINILMGNLSSSLVLQTVPLSDPFAVLQMIFAGAIISFDIALGALIISIFYFILGGRAFCSWVCPVNIITDSANYLRRVLKFDEVQKKQPATRNLRYWLILISFIISYFMGVAAFELISPVSMVHRGLIFGLGFGLATMIVIFLFDLFVLKNGWCGHICPLGGFYSLIGRFSLLRVHHNSEKCTACMKCKVVCPEIQVLHMIDKSSEP
;
A
#
# COMPACT_ATOMS: atom_id res chain seq x y z
N MET A 1 -10.22 4.37 -25.25
CA MET A 1 -10.37 3.21 -24.36
C MET A 1 -9.06 2.58 -23.90
N LYS A 2 -7.96 2.52 -24.68
CA LYS A 2 -6.67 1.93 -24.26
C LYS A 2 -6.01 2.61 -23.04
N LYS A 3 -6.21 3.92 -22.83
CA LYS A 3 -5.57 4.73 -21.76
C LYS A 3 -6.01 4.34 -20.33
N TYR A 4 -7.23 3.84 -20.14
CA TYR A 4 -7.80 3.57 -18.81
C TYR A 4 -7.85 2.08 -18.44
N ARG A 5 -7.41 1.17 -19.29
CA ARG A 5 -7.53 -0.28 -19.07
C ARG A 5 -6.85 -0.73 -17.77
N PHE A 6 -5.65 -0.28 -17.49
CA PHE A 6 -4.92 -0.62 -16.26
C PHE A 6 -5.58 -0.02 -15.01
N LEU A 7 -6.12 1.20 -15.11
CA LEU A 7 -6.83 1.83 -14.00
C LEU A 7 -8.11 1.05 -13.67
N ILE A 8 -8.88 0.68 -14.69
CA ILE A 8 -10.11 -0.11 -14.53
C ILE A 8 -9.78 -1.49 -13.95
N ALA A 9 -8.76 -2.19 -14.48
CA ALA A 9 -8.35 -3.49 -13.96
C ALA A 9 -7.94 -3.41 -12.49
N ARG A 10 -7.14 -2.38 -12.11
CA ARG A 10 -6.71 -2.16 -10.72
C ARG A 10 -7.89 -1.89 -9.78
N ARG A 11 -8.85 -1.05 -10.18
CA ARG A 11 -10.06 -0.80 -9.39
C ARG A 11 -10.93 -2.02 -9.26
N PHE A 12 -11.10 -2.74 -10.36
CA PHE A 12 -11.85 -4.00 -10.35
C PHE A 12 -11.23 -5.01 -9.37
N THR A 13 -9.91 -5.20 -9.39
CA THR A 13 -9.21 -6.10 -8.45
C THR A 13 -9.40 -5.67 -7.00
N GLN A 14 -9.21 -4.37 -6.70
CA GLN A 14 -9.37 -3.83 -5.33
C GLN A 14 -10.80 -4.03 -4.82
N LEU A 15 -11.80 -3.70 -5.63
CA LEU A 15 -13.21 -3.84 -5.25
C LEU A 15 -13.63 -5.31 -5.16
N SER A 16 -13.13 -6.19 -6.04
CA SER A 16 -13.42 -7.63 -5.98
C SER A 16 -12.87 -8.27 -4.71
N ILE A 17 -11.64 -7.93 -4.30
CA ILE A 17 -11.05 -8.44 -3.06
C ILE A 17 -11.87 -7.98 -1.85
N LEU A 18 -12.23 -6.69 -1.78
CA LEU A 18 -13.08 -6.18 -0.70
C LEU A 18 -14.46 -6.85 -0.68
N ALA A 19 -15.09 -7.01 -1.84
CA ALA A 19 -16.37 -7.69 -1.96
C ALA A 19 -16.30 -9.13 -1.48
N LEU A 20 -15.25 -9.89 -1.84
CA LEU A 20 -15.03 -11.25 -1.36
C LEU A 20 -14.92 -11.33 0.16
N TYR A 21 -14.18 -10.39 0.81
CA TYR A 21 -14.11 -10.35 2.26
C TYR A 21 -15.46 -10.00 2.91
N ILE A 22 -16.21 -9.06 2.34
CA ILE A 22 -17.55 -8.70 2.84
C ILE A 22 -18.49 -9.91 2.71
N LEU A 23 -18.51 -10.56 1.54
CA LEU A 23 -19.34 -11.75 1.30
C LEU A 23 -18.98 -12.89 2.25
N ALA A 24 -17.71 -13.11 2.54
CA ALA A 24 -17.28 -14.14 3.47
C ALA A 24 -17.72 -13.82 4.91
N ASN A 25 -17.52 -12.58 5.36
CA ASN A 25 -17.80 -12.22 6.76
C ASN A 25 -19.28 -11.96 7.03
N VAL A 26 -20.06 -11.48 6.05
CA VAL A 26 -21.49 -11.16 6.23
C VAL A 26 -22.40 -12.32 5.80
N TYR A 27 -22.08 -12.97 4.71
CA TYR A 27 -22.93 -14.04 4.12
C TYR A 27 -22.38 -15.45 4.33
N GLY A 28 -21.22 -15.60 4.98
CA GLY A 28 -20.64 -16.92 5.26
C GLY A 28 -20.10 -17.66 4.04
N ILE A 29 -19.81 -16.98 2.95
CA ILE A 29 -19.22 -17.60 1.74
C ILE A 29 -17.73 -17.84 1.98
N ASN A 30 -17.33 -19.09 2.21
CA ASN A 30 -15.99 -19.49 2.66
C ASN A 30 -14.91 -19.50 1.57
N ILE A 31 -14.89 -18.50 0.67
CA ILE A 31 -13.86 -18.36 -0.37
C ILE A 31 -12.63 -17.63 0.18
N LEU A 32 -12.84 -16.49 0.85
CA LEU A 32 -11.75 -15.66 1.38
C LEU A 32 -12.13 -15.14 2.77
N MET A 33 -11.86 -15.94 3.79
CA MET A 33 -12.24 -15.65 5.18
C MET A 33 -11.17 -14.81 5.88
N GLY A 34 -11.61 -13.96 6.83
CA GLY A 34 -10.72 -13.15 7.65
C GLY A 34 -10.59 -11.71 7.18
N ASN A 35 -9.39 -11.18 7.16
CA ASN A 35 -9.07 -9.80 6.77
C ASN A 35 -7.77 -9.73 5.94
N LEU A 36 -7.40 -8.51 5.50
CA LEU A 36 -6.17 -8.31 4.70
C LEU A 36 -4.88 -8.61 5.45
N SER A 37 -4.91 -8.66 6.79
CA SER A 37 -3.72 -8.97 7.61
C SER A 37 -3.59 -10.47 7.89
N SER A 38 -4.72 -11.19 7.97
CA SER A 38 -4.75 -12.64 8.18
C SER A 38 -6.01 -13.21 7.54
N SER A 39 -5.85 -14.07 6.57
CA SER A 39 -6.94 -14.68 5.81
C SER A 39 -6.69 -16.14 5.48
N LEU A 40 -7.78 -16.87 5.25
CA LEU A 40 -7.80 -18.24 4.76
C LEU A 40 -8.49 -18.28 3.41
N VAL A 41 -7.78 -18.76 2.40
CA VAL A 41 -8.35 -19.00 1.07
C VAL A 41 -8.85 -20.42 1.00
N LEU A 42 -10.13 -20.60 0.66
CA LEU A 42 -10.81 -21.90 0.57
C LEU A 42 -10.64 -22.76 1.85
N GLN A 43 -10.50 -22.13 3.00
CA GLN A 43 -10.26 -22.77 4.32
C GLN A 43 -8.98 -23.60 4.41
N THR A 44 -8.10 -23.56 3.40
CA THR A 44 -6.91 -24.41 3.33
C THR A 44 -5.60 -23.63 3.29
N VAL A 45 -5.56 -22.54 2.51
CA VAL A 45 -4.32 -21.79 2.31
C VAL A 45 -4.30 -20.57 3.23
N PRO A 46 -3.43 -20.54 4.25
CA PRO A 46 -3.26 -19.36 5.09
C PRO A 46 -2.54 -18.27 4.30
N LEU A 47 -3.03 -17.05 4.41
CA LEU A 47 -2.36 -15.85 3.91
C LEU A 47 -2.26 -14.86 5.07
N SER A 48 -1.05 -14.42 5.39
CA SER A 48 -0.80 -13.48 6.48
C SER A 48 0.10 -12.35 6.00
N ASP A 49 -0.18 -11.12 6.46
CA ASP A 49 0.70 -10.00 6.17
C ASP A 49 2.05 -10.17 6.86
N PRO A 50 3.16 -10.26 6.11
CA PRO A 50 4.48 -10.47 6.71
C PRO A 50 4.91 -9.32 7.64
N PHE A 51 4.43 -8.10 7.42
CA PHE A 51 4.73 -6.98 8.31
C PHE A 51 4.03 -7.12 9.67
N ALA A 52 2.77 -7.54 9.69
CA ALA A 52 2.03 -7.81 10.92
C ALA A 52 2.64 -9.00 11.67
N VAL A 53 3.02 -10.08 10.98
CA VAL A 53 3.66 -11.24 11.59
C VAL A 53 5.00 -10.88 12.20
N LEU A 54 5.83 -10.07 11.55
CA LEU A 54 7.08 -9.58 12.14
C LEU A 54 6.82 -8.75 13.40
N GLN A 55 5.81 -7.88 13.42
CA GLN A 55 5.46 -7.13 14.62
C GLN A 55 5.05 -8.05 15.77
N MET A 56 4.30 -9.13 15.50
CA MET A 56 3.92 -10.12 16.51
C MET A 56 5.15 -10.87 17.06
N ILE A 57 6.12 -11.20 16.21
CA ILE A 57 7.40 -11.81 16.65
C ILE A 57 8.15 -10.85 17.59
N PHE A 58 8.27 -9.57 17.21
CA PHE A 58 8.91 -8.56 18.07
C PHE A 58 8.13 -8.32 19.38
N ALA A 59 6.81 -8.50 19.37
CA ALA A 59 5.96 -8.44 20.55
C ALA A 59 6.09 -9.68 21.47
N GLY A 60 6.92 -10.67 21.10
CA GLY A 60 7.11 -11.91 21.88
C GLY A 60 5.98 -12.93 21.72
N ALA A 61 5.09 -12.77 20.73
CA ALA A 61 4.01 -13.72 20.50
C ALA A 61 4.52 -15.01 19.85
N ILE A 62 3.98 -16.15 20.29
CA ILE A 62 4.24 -17.45 19.66
C ILE A 62 3.42 -17.53 18.37
N ILE A 63 4.12 -17.63 17.24
CA ILE A 63 3.50 -17.70 15.92
C ILE A 63 3.20 -19.17 15.58
N SER A 64 1.96 -19.48 15.20
CA SER A 64 1.63 -20.79 14.65
C SER A 64 2.28 -21.02 13.28
N PHE A 65 2.52 -22.28 12.95
CA PHE A 65 3.14 -22.66 11.67
C PHE A 65 2.34 -22.11 10.47
N ASP A 66 1.02 -22.14 10.53
CA ASP A 66 0.14 -21.66 9.45
C ASP A 66 0.31 -20.17 9.20
N ILE A 67 0.42 -19.35 10.26
CA ILE A 67 0.64 -17.92 10.15
C ILE A 67 2.01 -17.63 9.52
N ALA A 68 3.05 -18.34 9.95
CA ALA A 68 4.40 -18.21 9.40
C ALA A 68 4.43 -18.62 7.92
N LEU A 69 3.78 -19.73 7.56
CA LEU A 69 3.66 -20.21 6.18
C LEU A 69 2.91 -19.17 5.32
N GLY A 70 1.81 -18.60 5.81
CA GLY A 70 1.05 -17.57 5.10
C GLY A 70 1.88 -16.31 4.83
N ALA A 71 2.67 -15.86 5.82
CA ALA A 71 3.57 -14.72 5.65
C ALA A 71 4.69 -15.01 4.64
N LEU A 72 5.21 -16.23 4.63
CA LEU A 72 6.22 -16.67 3.67
C LEU A 72 5.66 -16.66 2.24
N ILE A 73 4.46 -17.22 2.03
CA ILE A 73 3.78 -17.24 0.72
C ILE A 73 3.62 -15.81 0.18
N ILE A 74 3.09 -14.90 0.99
CA ILE A 74 2.90 -13.50 0.61
C ILE A 74 4.24 -12.80 0.34
N SER A 75 5.26 -13.06 1.16
CA SER A 75 6.60 -12.49 0.95
C SER A 75 7.21 -12.92 -0.37
N ILE A 76 7.16 -14.22 -0.69
CA ILE A 76 7.66 -14.76 -1.96
C ILE A 76 6.88 -14.19 -3.14
N PHE A 77 5.56 -14.13 -3.04
CA PHE A 77 4.71 -13.58 -4.11
C PHE A 77 5.09 -12.14 -4.45
N TYR A 78 5.24 -11.27 -3.44
CA TYR A 78 5.63 -9.88 -3.68
C TYR A 78 7.13 -9.69 -3.96
N PHE A 79 7.97 -10.62 -3.58
CA PHE A 79 9.37 -10.67 -4.01
C PHE A 79 9.48 -10.92 -5.52
N ILE A 80 8.63 -11.78 -6.07
CA ILE A 80 8.59 -12.07 -7.52
C ILE A 80 8.00 -10.90 -8.29
N LEU A 81 6.79 -10.46 -7.94
CA LEU A 81 6.03 -9.45 -8.69
C LEU A 81 6.47 -8.00 -8.44
N GLY A 82 7.14 -7.76 -7.32
CA GLY A 82 7.48 -6.42 -6.85
C GLY A 82 6.62 -5.95 -5.68
N GLY A 83 7.25 -5.56 -4.58
CA GLY A 83 6.59 -5.26 -3.32
C GLY A 83 5.50 -4.18 -3.41
N ARG A 84 5.64 -3.19 -4.29
CA ARG A 84 4.63 -2.14 -4.48
C ARG A 84 3.35 -2.60 -5.19
N ALA A 85 3.32 -3.82 -5.72
CA ALA A 85 2.11 -4.40 -6.29
C ALA A 85 0.98 -4.48 -5.26
N PHE A 86 1.29 -4.80 -3.99
CA PHE A 86 0.32 -4.76 -2.90
C PHE A 86 -0.37 -3.39 -2.80
N CYS A 87 0.42 -2.32 -2.68
CA CYS A 87 -0.10 -0.97 -2.50
C CYS A 87 -0.95 -0.50 -3.69
N SER A 88 -0.63 -0.93 -4.90
CA SER A 88 -1.32 -0.48 -6.11
C SER A 88 -2.53 -1.31 -6.49
N TRP A 89 -2.55 -2.62 -6.21
CA TRP A 89 -3.57 -3.55 -6.70
C TRP A 89 -4.48 -4.11 -5.61
N VAL A 90 -4.02 -4.18 -4.36
CA VAL A 90 -4.76 -4.83 -3.26
C VAL A 90 -5.23 -3.81 -2.23
N CYS A 91 -4.39 -2.87 -1.84
CA CYS A 91 -4.67 -1.94 -0.76
C CYS A 91 -5.86 -1.00 -1.07
N PRO A 92 -6.92 -0.98 -0.24
CA PRO A 92 -8.09 -0.11 -0.46
C PRO A 92 -7.78 1.37 -0.23
N VAL A 93 -6.81 1.70 0.63
CA VAL A 93 -6.41 3.08 0.92
C VAL A 93 -5.90 3.78 -0.34
N ASN A 94 -5.38 3.04 -1.31
CA ASN A 94 -4.98 3.58 -2.59
C ASN A 94 -6.14 4.21 -3.40
N ILE A 95 -7.37 3.74 -3.20
CA ILE A 95 -8.54 4.34 -3.85
C ILE A 95 -8.74 5.76 -3.32
N ILE A 96 -8.57 5.94 -2.02
CA ILE A 96 -8.74 7.22 -1.33
C ILE A 96 -7.67 8.21 -1.77
N THR A 97 -6.40 7.80 -1.75
CA THR A 97 -5.28 8.65 -2.16
C THR A 97 -5.32 9.03 -3.63
N ASP A 98 -5.73 8.12 -4.51
CA ASP A 98 -5.90 8.42 -5.94
C ASP A 98 -7.06 9.39 -6.19
N SER A 99 -8.15 9.26 -5.42
CA SER A 99 -9.30 10.18 -5.49
C SER A 99 -8.91 11.59 -5.03
N ALA A 100 -8.16 11.70 -3.93
CA ALA A 100 -7.61 12.96 -3.45
C ALA A 100 -6.69 13.61 -4.49
N ASN A 101 -5.79 12.83 -5.09
CA ASN A 101 -4.89 13.31 -6.13
C ASN A 101 -5.62 13.71 -7.43
N TYR A 102 -6.71 13.04 -7.76
CA TYR A 102 -7.55 13.44 -8.89
C TYR A 102 -8.19 14.82 -8.62
N LEU A 103 -8.80 14.99 -7.44
CA LEU A 103 -9.42 16.26 -7.05
C LEU A 103 -8.38 17.39 -6.95
N ARG A 104 -7.19 17.11 -6.42
CA ARG A 104 -6.07 18.06 -6.35
C ARG A 104 -5.68 18.59 -7.74
N ARG A 105 -5.64 17.72 -8.75
CA ARG A 105 -5.38 18.13 -10.15
C ARG A 105 -6.49 18.98 -10.72
N VAL A 106 -7.75 18.65 -10.43
CA VAL A 106 -8.92 19.43 -10.88
C VAL A 106 -8.91 20.82 -10.26
N LEU A 107 -8.55 20.90 -8.97
CA LEU A 107 -8.45 22.17 -8.22
C LEU A 107 -7.15 22.94 -8.48
N LYS A 108 -6.24 22.41 -9.33
CA LYS A 108 -4.93 23.01 -9.66
C LYS A 108 -4.01 23.24 -8.44
N PHE A 109 -4.21 22.51 -7.36
CA PHE A 109 -3.34 22.59 -6.17
C PHE A 109 -1.93 22.00 -6.40
N ASP A 110 -1.72 21.26 -7.48
CA ASP A 110 -0.41 20.70 -7.86
C ASP A 110 0.62 21.79 -8.22
N GLU A 111 0.18 22.99 -8.62
CA GLU A 111 1.06 24.09 -8.99
C GLU A 111 1.68 24.78 -7.77
N VAL A 112 1.05 24.68 -6.60
CA VAL A 112 1.44 25.42 -5.37
C VAL A 112 2.63 24.77 -4.64
N GLN A 113 2.89 23.48 -4.85
CA GLN A 113 3.95 22.74 -4.14
C GLN A 113 4.98 22.14 -5.08
N LYS A 114 5.94 22.95 -5.54
CA LYS A 114 7.11 22.49 -6.32
C LYS A 114 8.10 21.63 -5.50
N LYS A 115 8.17 21.80 -4.18
CA LYS A 115 9.01 20.98 -3.28
C LYS A 115 8.13 20.24 -2.28
N GLN A 116 8.23 18.91 -2.25
CA GLN A 116 7.59 18.12 -1.19
C GLN A 116 8.41 18.26 0.11
N PRO A 117 7.80 18.71 1.22
CA PRO A 117 8.52 18.99 2.47
C PRO A 117 8.95 17.71 3.21
N ALA A 118 8.42 16.54 2.87
CA ALA A 118 8.70 15.29 3.56
C ALA A 118 9.69 14.41 2.79
N THR A 119 10.73 13.94 3.48
CA THR A 119 11.67 12.96 2.94
C THR A 119 11.06 11.56 2.96
N ARG A 120 11.33 10.76 1.93
CA ARG A 120 10.86 9.37 1.83
C ARG A 120 11.42 8.45 2.93
N ASN A 121 12.48 8.88 3.60
CA ASN A 121 13.11 8.13 4.67
C ASN A 121 12.24 8.06 5.93
N LEU A 122 11.28 8.99 6.09
CA LEU A 122 10.37 8.99 7.24
C LEU A 122 9.65 7.66 7.43
N ARG A 123 9.19 7.02 6.35
CA ARG A 123 8.50 5.71 6.44
C ARG A 123 9.37 4.58 7.00
N TYR A 124 10.69 4.62 6.77
CA TYR A 124 11.60 3.62 7.32
C TYR A 124 11.82 3.83 8.83
N TRP A 125 11.87 5.07 9.27
CA TRP A 125 11.86 5.40 10.69
C TRP A 125 10.56 4.95 11.37
N LEU A 126 9.42 5.12 10.68
CA LEU A 126 8.12 4.65 11.20
C LEU A 126 8.03 3.11 11.27
N ILE A 127 8.70 2.37 10.37
CA ILE A 127 8.85 0.92 10.50
C ILE A 127 9.60 0.58 11.78
N LEU A 128 10.75 1.22 12.02
CA LEU A 128 11.55 0.97 13.22
C LEU A 128 10.76 1.30 14.49
N ILE A 129 10.10 2.45 14.52
CA ILE A 129 9.26 2.87 15.65
C ILE A 129 8.12 1.87 15.88
N SER A 130 7.46 1.37 14.83
CA SER A 130 6.38 0.39 14.98
C SER A 130 6.86 -0.93 15.59
N PHE A 131 8.06 -1.40 15.28
CA PHE A 131 8.65 -2.57 15.94
C PHE A 131 8.99 -2.31 17.41
N ILE A 132 9.56 -1.15 17.72
CA ILE A 132 9.87 -0.77 19.10
C ILE A 132 8.59 -0.70 19.93
N ILE A 133 7.55 -0.03 19.44
CA ILE A 133 6.27 0.06 20.15
C ILE A 133 5.63 -1.33 20.30
N SER A 134 5.68 -2.18 19.27
CA SER A 134 5.16 -3.55 19.34
C SER A 134 5.86 -4.36 20.42
N TYR A 135 7.18 -4.22 20.57
CA TYR A 135 7.94 -4.87 21.63
C TYR A 135 7.49 -4.46 23.05
N PHE A 136 7.28 -3.14 23.28
CA PHE A 136 6.85 -2.66 24.59
C PHE A 136 5.37 -2.94 24.89
N MET A 137 4.51 -2.91 23.88
CA MET A 137 3.07 -3.13 24.06
C MET A 137 2.67 -4.62 24.04
N GLY A 138 3.54 -5.51 23.57
CA GLY A 138 3.23 -6.94 23.44
C GLY A 138 2.17 -7.27 22.36
N VAL A 139 1.90 -6.33 21.45
CA VAL A 139 0.92 -6.49 20.36
C VAL A 139 1.45 -5.87 19.05
N ALA A 140 0.86 -6.24 17.92
CA ALA A 140 1.18 -5.62 16.63
C ALA A 140 0.65 -4.18 16.59
N ALA A 141 1.46 -3.23 17.09
CA ALA A 141 1.03 -1.85 17.36
C ALA A 141 0.52 -1.12 16.12
N PHE A 142 1.18 -1.27 14.96
CA PHE A 142 0.71 -0.62 13.74
C PHE A 142 -0.61 -1.21 13.24
N GLU A 143 -0.89 -2.49 13.47
CA GLU A 143 -2.14 -3.11 13.05
C GLU A 143 -3.37 -2.47 13.71
N LEU A 144 -3.22 -1.95 14.94
CA LEU A 144 -4.29 -1.25 15.66
C LEU A 144 -4.66 0.08 15.00
N ILE A 145 -3.68 0.79 14.45
CA ILE A 145 -3.84 2.12 13.83
C ILE A 145 -3.76 2.09 12.30
N SER A 146 -3.62 0.90 11.72
CA SER A 146 -3.51 0.72 10.28
C SER A 146 -4.79 1.16 9.57
N PRO A 147 -4.72 2.12 8.63
CA PRO A 147 -5.90 2.52 7.86
C PRO A 147 -6.48 1.38 7.03
N VAL A 148 -5.65 0.43 6.62
CA VAL A 148 -6.10 -0.76 5.86
C VAL A 148 -7.05 -1.58 6.73
N SER A 149 -6.65 -1.88 7.98
CA SER A 149 -7.46 -2.63 8.93
C SER A 149 -8.69 -1.85 9.38
N MET A 150 -8.54 -0.52 9.59
CA MET A 150 -9.68 0.34 9.97
C MET A 150 -10.73 0.42 8.86
N VAL A 151 -10.31 0.58 7.60
CA VAL A 151 -11.22 0.57 6.44
C VAL A 151 -11.93 -0.76 6.33
N HIS A 152 -11.20 -1.86 6.45
CA HIS A 152 -11.75 -3.20 6.36
C HIS A 152 -12.77 -3.49 7.48
N ARG A 153 -12.42 -3.17 8.73
CA ARG A 153 -13.35 -3.30 9.87
C ARG A 153 -14.57 -2.40 9.72
N GLY A 154 -14.40 -1.17 9.22
CA GLY A 154 -15.48 -0.25 8.95
C GLY A 154 -16.47 -0.76 7.91
N LEU A 155 -16.01 -1.48 6.90
CA LEU A 155 -16.87 -2.09 5.87
C LEU A 155 -17.65 -3.30 6.38
N ILE A 156 -17.10 -4.06 7.33
CA ILE A 156 -17.74 -5.28 7.87
C ILE A 156 -18.67 -4.96 9.03
N PHE A 157 -18.22 -4.14 9.99
CA PHE A 157 -18.93 -3.88 11.25
C PHE A 157 -19.64 -2.52 11.31
N GLY A 158 -19.55 -1.73 10.25
CA GLY A 158 -20.11 -0.39 10.16
C GLY A 158 -19.07 0.72 10.04
N LEU A 159 -19.48 1.85 9.45
CA LEU A 159 -18.59 2.90 8.97
C LEU A 159 -17.91 3.78 10.05
N GLY A 160 -18.11 3.56 11.33
CA GLY A 160 -17.59 4.36 12.44
C GLY A 160 -16.17 4.94 12.24
N PHE A 161 -15.20 4.46 12.98
CA PHE A 161 -13.79 4.92 12.90
C PHE A 161 -13.15 4.73 11.52
N GLY A 162 -13.59 3.73 10.74
CA GLY A 162 -13.10 3.50 9.38
C GLY A 162 -13.37 4.69 8.46
N LEU A 163 -14.59 5.26 8.52
CA LEU A 163 -14.94 6.44 7.72
C LEU A 163 -14.13 7.67 8.12
N ALA A 164 -13.97 7.91 9.43
CA ALA A 164 -13.16 9.02 9.93
C ALA A 164 -11.71 8.93 9.43
N THR A 165 -11.11 7.76 9.47
CA THR A 165 -9.75 7.52 8.95
C THR A 165 -9.65 7.78 7.46
N MET A 166 -10.65 7.34 6.67
CA MET A 166 -10.71 7.62 5.22
C MET A 166 -10.74 9.12 4.95
N ILE A 167 -11.59 9.86 5.66
CA ILE A 167 -11.73 11.32 5.52
C ILE A 167 -10.42 12.02 5.89
N VAL A 168 -9.80 11.66 7.00
CA VAL A 168 -8.52 12.25 7.44
C VAL A 168 -7.42 12.04 6.40
N ILE A 169 -7.26 10.82 5.88
CA ILE A 169 -6.26 10.53 4.84
C ILE A 169 -6.57 11.29 3.55
N PHE A 170 -7.85 11.33 3.16
CA PHE A 170 -8.27 12.08 1.97
C PHE A 170 -7.94 13.56 2.08
N LEU A 171 -8.26 14.21 3.20
CA LEU A 171 -7.97 15.61 3.45
C LEU A 171 -6.46 15.88 3.55
N PHE A 172 -5.73 14.97 4.20
CA PHE A 172 -4.28 15.06 4.29
C PHE A 172 -3.62 15.00 2.91
N ASP A 173 -4.00 14.04 2.07
CA ASP A 173 -3.46 13.91 0.71
C ASP A 173 -3.93 15.05 -0.21
N LEU A 174 -5.12 15.63 0.04
CA LEU A 174 -5.66 16.72 -0.75
C LEU A 174 -4.95 18.05 -0.44
N PHE A 175 -4.79 18.40 0.85
CA PHE A 175 -4.35 19.74 1.27
C PHE A 175 -2.88 19.80 1.67
N VAL A 176 -2.34 18.76 2.30
CA VAL A 176 -1.01 18.82 2.89
C VAL A 176 0.07 18.29 1.93
N LEU A 177 -0.03 17.05 1.49
CA LEU A 177 1.05 16.41 0.76
C LEU A 177 0.53 15.44 -0.29
N LYS A 178 0.97 15.58 -1.54
CA LYS A 178 0.62 14.66 -2.63
C LYS A 178 1.12 13.24 -2.32
N ASN A 179 0.19 12.26 -2.32
CA ASN A 179 0.49 10.89 -1.88
C ASN A 179 1.15 10.82 -0.49
N GLY A 180 0.82 11.75 0.40
CA GLY A 180 1.50 11.93 1.68
C GLY A 180 1.43 10.70 2.55
N TRP A 181 0.24 10.10 2.69
CA TRP A 181 0.08 8.88 3.47
C TRP A 181 0.85 7.70 2.85
N CYS A 182 0.50 7.32 1.62
CA CYS A 182 1.07 6.13 0.98
C CYS A 182 2.55 6.25 0.62
N GLY A 183 3.01 7.45 0.28
CA GLY A 183 4.38 7.70 -0.16
C GLY A 183 5.37 7.97 0.98
N HIS A 184 4.92 8.56 2.09
CA HIS A 184 5.81 9.12 3.10
C HIS A 184 5.57 8.60 4.52
N ILE A 185 4.33 8.31 4.91
CA ILE A 185 3.99 7.96 6.29
C ILE A 185 3.78 6.45 6.47
N CYS A 186 3.14 5.77 5.52
CA CYS A 186 2.73 4.39 5.69
C CYS A 186 3.93 3.43 5.87
N PRO A 187 4.13 2.81 7.06
CA PRO A 187 5.23 1.87 7.29
C PRO A 187 5.03 0.57 6.51
N LEU A 188 3.79 0.11 6.32
CA LEU A 188 3.47 -1.04 5.49
C LEU A 188 3.93 -0.84 4.04
N GLY A 189 3.67 0.34 3.46
CA GLY A 189 4.18 0.72 2.15
C GLY A 189 5.71 0.81 2.10
N GLY A 190 6.34 1.24 3.19
CA GLY A 190 7.79 1.21 3.38
C GLY A 190 8.35 -0.20 3.37
N PHE A 191 7.74 -1.10 4.12
CA PHE A 191 8.13 -2.51 4.23
C PHE A 191 8.05 -3.23 2.86
N TYR A 192 6.93 -3.13 2.17
CA TYR A 192 6.79 -3.69 0.83
C TYR A 192 7.74 -3.05 -0.19
N SER A 193 8.12 -1.79 0.01
CA SER A 193 9.15 -1.14 -0.80
C SER A 193 10.54 -1.72 -0.58
N LEU A 194 10.86 -2.19 0.63
CA LEU A 194 12.11 -2.91 0.92
C LEU A 194 12.13 -4.27 0.22
N ILE A 195 11.05 -5.06 0.31
CA ILE A 195 10.90 -6.31 -0.44
C ILE A 195 11.08 -6.06 -1.94
N GLY A 196 10.41 -5.02 -2.47
CA GLY A 196 10.48 -4.65 -3.88
C GLY A 196 11.86 -4.21 -4.36
N ARG A 197 12.77 -3.82 -3.46
CA ARG A 197 14.14 -3.49 -3.83
C ARG A 197 14.91 -4.70 -4.36
N PHE A 198 14.53 -5.88 -3.92
CA PHE A 198 15.14 -7.15 -4.33
C PHE A 198 14.26 -7.96 -5.30
N SER A 199 13.18 -7.38 -5.82
CA SER A 199 12.23 -8.08 -6.69
C SER A 199 12.87 -8.55 -8.01
N LEU A 200 12.39 -9.69 -8.49
CA LEU A 200 12.83 -10.27 -9.76
C LEU A 200 12.32 -9.46 -10.96
N LEU A 201 11.06 -9.03 -10.91
CA LEU A 201 10.47 -8.19 -11.96
C LEU A 201 10.78 -6.72 -11.68
N ARG A 202 11.57 -6.09 -12.54
CA ARG A 202 11.93 -4.68 -12.44
C ARG A 202 11.63 -3.95 -13.74
N VAL A 203 11.16 -2.73 -13.62
CA VAL A 203 11.03 -1.82 -14.76
C VAL A 203 12.40 -1.20 -15.02
N HIS A 204 12.95 -1.45 -16.20
CA HIS A 204 14.19 -0.86 -16.67
C HIS A 204 13.89 0.27 -17.63
N HIS A 205 14.56 1.42 -17.44
CA HIS A 205 14.51 2.54 -18.37
C HIS A 205 15.67 2.44 -19.35
N ASN A 206 15.35 2.35 -20.66
CA ASN A 206 16.35 2.37 -21.71
C ASN A 206 16.51 3.84 -22.19
N SER A 207 17.64 4.45 -21.86
CA SER A 207 17.94 5.86 -22.22
C SER A 207 18.08 6.07 -23.71
N GLU A 208 18.62 5.08 -24.47
CA GLU A 208 18.82 5.19 -25.91
C GLU A 208 17.51 5.24 -26.69
N LYS A 209 16.45 4.55 -26.19
CA LYS A 209 15.11 4.55 -26.79
C LYS A 209 14.19 5.61 -26.21
N CYS A 210 14.68 6.46 -25.31
CA CYS A 210 13.89 7.48 -24.66
C CYS A 210 13.72 8.70 -25.56
N THR A 211 12.48 9.07 -25.87
CA THR A 211 12.14 10.25 -26.66
C THR A 211 12.06 11.54 -25.82
N ALA A 212 12.47 11.50 -24.56
CA ALA A 212 12.38 12.61 -23.59
C ALA A 212 11.00 13.31 -23.50
N CYS A 213 9.91 12.60 -23.82
CA CYS A 213 8.55 13.17 -23.88
C CYS A 213 7.94 13.47 -22.49
N MET A 214 8.63 13.19 -21.40
CA MET A 214 8.25 13.42 -20.00
C MET A 214 6.88 12.85 -19.56
N LYS A 215 6.20 12.06 -20.39
CA LYS A 215 4.92 11.43 -20.06
C LYS A 215 4.99 10.52 -18.84
N CYS A 216 6.12 9.84 -18.64
CA CYS A 216 6.37 9.02 -17.45
C CYS A 216 6.37 9.83 -16.15
N LYS A 217 6.91 11.06 -16.14
CA LYS A 217 6.87 11.96 -14.97
C LYS A 217 5.45 12.42 -14.64
N VAL A 218 4.63 12.66 -15.66
CA VAL A 218 3.23 13.09 -15.46
C VAL A 218 2.37 11.97 -14.88
N VAL A 219 2.61 10.72 -15.31
CA VAL A 219 1.81 9.56 -14.88
C VAL A 219 2.29 8.98 -13.55
N CYS A 220 3.59 9.12 -13.25
CA CYS A 220 4.17 8.56 -12.04
C CYS A 220 3.70 9.33 -10.80
N PRO A 221 3.13 8.68 -9.79
CA PRO A 221 2.76 9.32 -8.54
C PRO A 221 3.99 9.80 -7.76
N GLU A 222 5.19 9.29 -8.08
CA GLU A 222 6.43 9.58 -7.39
C GLU A 222 7.51 10.10 -8.36
N ILE A 223 7.51 11.40 -8.59
CA ILE A 223 8.47 12.08 -9.48
C ILE A 223 9.92 11.87 -9.01
N GLN A 224 10.15 11.76 -7.72
CA GLN A 224 11.48 11.59 -7.12
C GLN A 224 12.20 10.29 -7.56
N VAL A 225 11.47 9.26 -8.00
CA VAL A 225 12.06 8.01 -8.52
C VAL A 225 12.58 8.17 -9.95
N LEU A 226 12.09 9.17 -10.66
CA LEU A 226 12.37 9.43 -12.07
C LEU A 226 13.47 10.47 -12.30
N HIS A 227 14.28 10.77 -11.27
CA HIS A 227 15.41 11.70 -11.40
C HIS A 227 16.46 11.23 -12.44
N MET A 228 16.54 9.91 -12.67
CA MET A 228 17.45 9.36 -13.69
C MET A 228 17.08 9.74 -15.13
N ILE A 229 15.85 10.20 -15.39
CA ILE A 229 15.40 10.56 -16.73
C ILE A 229 15.94 11.93 -17.15
N ASP A 230 16.32 12.78 -16.19
CA ASP A 230 16.92 14.09 -16.47
C ASP A 230 18.44 14.04 -16.72
N LYS A 231 19.12 12.97 -16.30
CA LYS A 231 20.58 12.85 -16.42
C LYS A 231 21.07 12.37 -17.78
N SER A 232 20.17 12.00 -18.68
CA SER A 232 20.53 11.58 -20.05
C SER A 232 20.74 12.75 -21.02
N SER A 233 20.71 13.99 -20.56
CA SER A 233 20.94 15.19 -21.35
C SER A 233 22.24 15.92 -21.02
N GLU A 234 23.10 15.36 -20.16
CA GLU A 234 24.48 15.85 -20.04
C GLU A 234 25.42 14.97 -20.87
N PRO A 235 26.20 15.58 -21.80
CA PRO A 235 27.18 14.89 -22.63
C PRO A 235 28.34 14.34 -21.80
#